data_eda364ca91fad9f6f7e6ec8bb6a3f6dd
#
_entry.id   eda364ca91fad9f6f7e6ec8bb6a3f6dd
#
_cell.length_a   1.000
_cell.length_b   1.000
_cell.length_c   1.000
_cell.angle_alpha   90.00
_cell.angle_beta   90.00
_cell.angle_gamma   90.00
#
_symmetry.space_group_name_H-M   'P 1'
#
loop_
_entity.id
_entity.type
_entity.pdbx_description
1 polymer ?
#
loop_
_entity_poly.entity_id
_entity_poly.type
_entity_poly.pdbx_seq_one_letter_code
_entity_poly.pdbx_strand_id
1 'polypeptide(L)'
;QGEVVGRLIPGESELAPALMFLADDTLETADREKAEARLQLWLKAHIDTLVKPLRDLEEGEGLEGLARGVAFRLVESLGILERSEISEDVRQLDQTMRAGLRKLGVRFGAYHIFVPALLKPAPSRLIAQLWALKNGSPDMPGLDELPQLSASGRTSIAVDPEISPALYKVVGFRVCGPRAVRIDILERLADLIRPLLAWKPLDPAVSPPEGAIAEGGGFTVTVAMTSLLGCAGEDFSAVLKSLGYRSETREIQRPVVAAPAEAAGAEVPKPAADDGSDPAPAVTASEDPAETPGAADDTSTVEVAAQPAAASAPT
;
A
#
# COMPACT_ATOMS: atom_id res chain seq x y z
N GLN A 1 -23.36 -4.53 -28.53
CA GLN A 1 -21.92 -4.33 -28.79
C GLN A 1 -21.80 -3.07 -29.62
N GLY A 2 -21.01 -2.08 -29.15
CA GLY A 2 -20.76 -0.85 -29.88
C GLY A 2 -19.67 -1.05 -30.94
N GLU A 3 -19.77 -0.34 -32.05
CA GLU A 3 -18.67 -0.26 -33.02
C GLU A 3 -17.54 0.62 -32.48
N VAL A 4 -16.30 0.33 -32.89
CA VAL A 4 -15.14 1.15 -32.58
C VAL A 4 -15.13 2.37 -33.48
N VAL A 5 -15.42 3.54 -32.94
CA VAL A 5 -15.52 4.79 -33.69
C VAL A 5 -14.26 5.65 -33.65
N GLY A 6 -13.31 5.32 -32.79
CA GLY A 6 -12.06 6.07 -32.65
C GLY A 6 -10.99 5.32 -31.91
N ARG A 7 -9.73 5.75 -32.07
CA ARG A 7 -8.56 5.23 -31.41
C ARG A 7 -7.84 6.37 -30.70
N LEU A 8 -7.39 6.13 -29.45
CA LEU A 8 -6.52 7.06 -28.76
C LEU A 8 -5.09 6.91 -29.28
N ILE A 9 -4.43 8.03 -29.50
CA ILE A 9 -3.04 8.13 -29.88
C ILE A 9 -2.30 9.07 -28.91
N PRO A 10 -0.96 8.96 -28.76
CA PRO A 10 -0.20 9.89 -27.94
C PRO A 10 -0.48 11.33 -28.30
N GLY A 11 -0.70 12.18 -27.30
CA GLY A 11 -0.90 13.61 -27.45
C GLY A 11 0.24 14.43 -26.83
N GLU A 12 -0.01 15.69 -26.49
CA GLU A 12 0.98 16.61 -25.94
C GLU A 12 1.46 16.15 -24.55
N SER A 13 0.55 15.68 -23.70
CA SER A 13 0.85 15.13 -22.38
C SER A 13 0.12 13.82 -22.15
N GLU A 14 0.46 13.11 -21.05
CA GLU A 14 -0.25 11.88 -20.66
C GLU A 14 -1.75 12.14 -20.45
N LEU A 15 -2.10 13.30 -19.89
CA LEU A 15 -3.49 13.67 -19.61
C LEU A 15 -4.21 14.35 -20.77
N ALA A 16 -3.54 14.53 -21.91
CA ALA A 16 -4.09 15.13 -23.13
C ALA A 16 -3.81 14.25 -24.35
N PRO A 17 -4.34 13.01 -24.40
CA PRO A 17 -4.20 12.15 -25.56
C PRO A 17 -4.93 12.75 -26.77
N ALA A 18 -4.45 12.46 -27.96
CA ALA A 18 -5.14 12.79 -29.18
C ALA A 18 -6.11 11.67 -29.59
N LEU A 19 -7.14 12.03 -30.34
CA LEU A 19 -8.14 11.09 -30.85
C LEU A 19 -7.97 10.96 -32.38
N MET A 20 -7.77 9.74 -32.86
CA MET A 20 -7.88 9.41 -34.25
C MET A 20 -9.27 8.81 -34.49
N PHE A 21 -10.09 9.52 -35.26
CA PHE A 21 -11.43 9.08 -35.60
C PHE A 21 -11.36 8.02 -36.70
N LEU A 22 -12.00 6.89 -36.50
CA LEU A 22 -12.12 5.79 -37.45
C LEU A 22 -13.49 5.89 -38.08
N ALA A 23 -13.63 6.76 -39.09
CA ALA A 23 -14.86 6.88 -39.82
C ALA A 23 -14.92 5.84 -40.95
N ASP A 24 -16.12 5.35 -41.20
CA ASP A 24 -16.46 4.70 -42.47
C ASP A 24 -16.41 5.75 -43.58
N ASP A 25 -15.88 5.39 -44.75
CA ASP A 25 -15.78 6.29 -45.91
C ASP A 25 -17.15 6.76 -46.45
N THR A 26 -18.24 6.22 -45.91
CA THR A 26 -19.61 6.56 -46.22
C THR A 26 -20.13 7.83 -45.52
N LEU A 27 -19.44 8.36 -44.49
CA LEU A 27 -19.88 9.54 -43.75
C LEU A 27 -19.54 10.83 -44.52
N GLU A 28 -20.52 11.72 -44.61
CA GLU A 28 -20.29 13.08 -45.14
C GLU A 28 -19.31 13.84 -44.24
N THR A 29 -18.46 14.69 -44.84
CA THR A 29 -17.40 15.44 -44.13
C THR A 29 -17.96 16.24 -42.96
N ALA A 30 -19.12 16.89 -43.13
CA ALA A 30 -19.74 17.68 -42.06
C ALA A 30 -20.20 16.84 -40.86
N ASP A 31 -20.66 15.62 -41.06
CA ASP A 31 -21.10 14.75 -40.00
C ASP A 31 -19.91 14.05 -39.31
N ARG A 32 -18.84 13.79 -40.05
CA ARG A 32 -17.56 13.34 -39.54
C ARG A 32 -16.98 14.37 -38.57
N GLU A 33 -16.89 15.65 -38.96
CA GLU A 33 -16.38 16.73 -38.10
C GLU A 33 -17.19 16.87 -36.80
N LYS A 34 -18.54 16.79 -36.90
CA LYS A 34 -19.42 16.84 -35.71
C LYS A 34 -19.18 15.66 -34.78
N ALA A 35 -19.05 14.45 -35.33
CA ALA A 35 -18.79 13.24 -34.53
C ALA A 35 -17.45 13.31 -33.86
N GLU A 36 -16.40 13.73 -34.56
CA GLU A 36 -15.05 13.91 -33.99
C GLU A 36 -15.05 14.95 -32.87
N ALA A 37 -15.64 16.13 -33.07
CA ALA A 37 -15.76 17.17 -32.07
C ALA A 37 -16.52 16.67 -30.81
N ARG A 38 -17.59 15.87 -31.01
CA ARG A 38 -18.34 15.27 -29.89
C ARG A 38 -17.54 14.26 -29.12
N LEU A 39 -16.75 13.41 -29.78
CA LEU A 39 -15.89 12.43 -29.18
C LEU A 39 -14.75 13.08 -28.39
N GLN A 40 -14.11 14.12 -28.94
CA GLN A 40 -13.09 14.90 -28.28
C GLN A 40 -13.64 15.56 -27.00
N LEU A 41 -14.82 16.15 -27.06
CA LEU A 41 -15.47 16.75 -25.89
C LEU A 41 -15.78 15.70 -24.83
N TRP A 42 -16.30 14.54 -25.23
CA TRP A 42 -16.58 13.43 -24.30
C TRP A 42 -15.30 12.91 -23.66
N LEU A 43 -14.25 12.67 -24.45
CA LEU A 43 -12.96 12.18 -23.97
C LEU A 43 -12.36 13.13 -22.93
N LYS A 44 -12.34 14.43 -23.26
CA LYS A 44 -11.86 15.46 -22.33
C LYS A 44 -12.66 15.45 -21.03
N ALA A 45 -13.98 15.47 -21.11
CA ALA A 45 -14.85 15.46 -19.93
C ALA A 45 -14.67 14.18 -19.09
N HIS A 46 -14.47 13.03 -19.72
CA HIS A 46 -14.24 11.76 -19.06
C HIS A 46 -12.89 11.76 -18.30
N ILE A 47 -11.82 12.19 -18.95
CA ILE A 47 -10.49 12.32 -18.31
C ILE A 47 -10.59 13.31 -17.16
N ASP A 48 -11.06 14.54 -17.40
CA ASP A 48 -11.12 15.60 -16.39
C ASP A 48 -11.96 15.19 -15.16
N THR A 49 -13.00 14.38 -15.35
CA THR A 49 -13.80 13.84 -14.23
C THR A 49 -13.02 12.83 -13.38
N LEU A 50 -12.33 11.89 -14.02
CA LEU A 50 -11.62 10.82 -13.29
C LEU A 50 -10.32 11.29 -12.66
N VAL A 51 -9.59 12.19 -13.33
CA VAL A 51 -8.33 12.75 -12.81
C VAL A 51 -8.50 14.17 -12.27
N LYS A 52 -9.71 14.55 -11.88
CA LYS A 52 -10.01 15.87 -11.32
C LYS A 52 -8.98 16.37 -10.31
N PRO A 53 -8.49 15.55 -9.34
CA PRO A 53 -7.49 16.01 -8.40
C PRO A 53 -6.18 16.46 -9.05
N LEU A 54 -5.79 15.91 -10.21
CA LEU A 54 -4.62 16.40 -10.95
C LEU A 54 -4.91 17.72 -11.64
N ARG A 55 -6.12 17.91 -12.17
CA ARG A 55 -6.54 19.19 -12.74
C ARG A 55 -6.58 20.31 -11.69
N ASP A 56 -7.15 20.00 -10.52
CA ASP A 56 -7.17 20.95 -9.40
C ASP A 56 -5.75 21.35 -8.95
N LEU A 57 -4.78 20.43 -9.01
CA LEU A 57 -3.36 20.70 -8.71
C LEU A 57 -2.67 21.48 -9.85
N GLU A 58 -2.99 21.21 -11.11
CA GLU A 58 -2.49 21.91 -12.28
C GLU A 58 -2.94 23.38 -12.29
N GLU A 59 -4.21 23.63 -12.01
CA GLU A 59 -4.76 24.97 -11.78
C GLU A 59 -4.10 25.65 -10.59
N GLY A 60 -3.84 24.89 -9.52
CA GLY A 60 -3.11 25.36 -8.34
C GLY A 60 -3.77 26.55 -7.65
N GLU A 61 -5.11 26.58 -7.59
CA GLU A 61 -5.85 27.67 -6.99
C GLU A 61 -5.45 27.90 -5.53
N GLY A 62 -4.99 29.10 -5.22
CA GLY A 62 -4.52 29.47 -3.89
C GLY A 62 -3.15 28.89 -3.50
N LEU A 63 -2.41 28.30 -4.46
CA LEU A 63 -1.03 27.88 -4.26
C LEU A 63 -0.06 28.91 -4.86
N GLU A 64 0.96 29.26 -4.07
CA GLU A 64 2.01 30.20 -4.47
C GLU A 64 3.41 29.61 -4.23
N GLY A 65 4.41 30.13 -4.91
CA GLY A 65 5.81 29.82 -4.69
C GLY A 65 6.11 28.34 -4.73
N LEU A 66 6.76 27.83 -3.69
CA LEU A 66 7.21 26.43 -3.60
C LEU A 66 6.07 25.42 -3.60
N ALA A 67 4.91 25.77 -2.99
CA ALA A 67 3.75 24.89 -2.99
C ALA A 67 3.24 24.63 -4.41
N ARG A 68 3.23 25.64 -5.28
CA ARG A 68 2.87 25.50 -6.68
C ARG A 68 3.89 24.64 -7.44
N GLY A 69 5.19 24.78 -7.12
CA GLY A 69 6.23 23.92 -7.68
C GLY A 69 6.04 22.44 -7.31
N VAL A 70 5.71 22.16 -6.06
CA VAL A 70 5.41 20.77 -5.63
C VAL A 70 4.14 20.24 -6.29
N ALA A 71 3.09 21.04 -6.44
CA ALA A 71 1.88 20.67 -7.15
C ALA A 71 2.18 20.31 -8.62
N PHE A 72 2.98 21.13 -9.31
CA PHE A 72 3.41 20.88 -10.67
C PHE A 72 4.16 19.54 -10.82
N ARG A 73 5.12 19.28 -9.95
CA ARG A 73 5.86 18.00 -9.94
C ARG A 73 4.94 16.80 -9.66
N LEU A 74 3.92 16.97 -8.81
CA LEU A 74 2.91 15.93 -8.59
C LEU A 74 2.10 15.64 -9.85
N VAL A 75 1.72 16.66 -10.60
CA VAL A 75 1.00 16.49 -11.88
C VAL A 75 1.88 15.77 -12.90
N GLU A 76 3.14 16.17 -13.07
CA GLU A 76 4.11 15.52 -13.96
C GLU A 76 4.35 14.04 -13.58
N SER A 77 4.27 13.72 -12.29
CA SER A 77 4.44 12.36 -11.77
C SER A 77 3.11 11.61 -11.59
N LEU A 78 2.05 12.06 -12.25
CA LEU A 78 0.71 11.45 -12.22
C LEU A 78 0.17 11.25 -10.80
N GLY A 79 0.50 12.15 -9.89
CA GLY A 79 0.02 12.20 -8.53
C GLY A 79 0.79 11.38 -7.49
N ILE A 80 1.97 10.86 -7.83
CA ILE A 80 2.81 10.05 -6.93
C ILE A 80 4.27 10.48 -7.04
N LEU A 81 4.82 11.03 -5.94
CA LEU A 81 6.23 11.40 -5.81
C LEU A 81 6.88 10.64 -4.66
N GLU A 82 8.10 10.17 -4.86
CA GLU A 82 8.92 9.71 -3.75
C GLU A 82 9.41 10.91 -2.94
N ARG A 83 9.25 10.84 -1.62
CA ARG A 83 9.67 11.93 -0.73
C ARG A 83 11.16 12.23 -0.79
N SER A 84 11.98 11.21 -1.08
CA SER A 84 13.42 11.34 -1.30
C SER A 84 13.75 12.30 -2.44
N GLU A 85 12.96 12.29 -3.52
CA GLU A 85 13.17 13.13 -4.71
C GLU A 85 12.94 14.63 -4.45
N ILE A 86 12.09 14.97 -3.47
CA ILE A 86 11.70 16.34 -3.14
C ILE A 86 11.88 16.68 -1.65
N SER A 87 12.80 16.00 -0.99
CA SER A 87 13.01 16.14 0.47
C SER A 87 13.32 17.56 0.89
N GLU A 88 14.12 18.28 0.10
CA GLU A 88 14.51 19.67 0.36
C GLU A 88 13.32 20.63 0.20
N ASP A 89 12.57 20.52 -0.89
CA ASP A 89 11.37 21.31 -1.13
C ASP A 89 10.36 21.12 0.00
N VAL A 90 10.16 19.86 0.43
CA VAL A 90 9.24 19.53 1.53
C VAL A 90 9.67 20.12 2.86
N ARG A 91 10.99 20.22 3.15
CA ARG A 91 11.49 20.85 4.37
C ARG A 91 11.17 22.33 4.40
N GLN A 92 11.29 23.00 3.26
CA GLN A 92 11.06 24.43 3.10
C GLN A 92 9.57 24.82 3.07
N LEU A 93 8.65 23.86 2.82
CA LEU A 93 7.21 24.12 2.91
C LEU A 93 6.81 24.51 4.34
N ASP A 94 6.23 25.68 4.48
CA ASP A 94 5.60 26.10 5.72
C ASP A 94 4.25 25.41 5.98
N GLN A 95 3.63 25.71 7.12
CA GLN A 95 2.36 25.10 7.50
C GLN A 95 1.20 25.51 6.58
N THR A 96 1.21 26.76 6.11
CA THR A 96 0.17 27.31 5.22
C THR A 96 0.26 26.67 3.84
N MET A 97 1.45 26.57 3.27
CA MET A 97 1.72 25.89 2.01
C MET A 97 1.29 24.41 2.04
N ARG A 98 1.64 23.72 3.14
CA ARG A 98 1.20 22.33 3.34
C ARG A 98 -0.32 22.21 3.49
N ALA A 99 -0.96 23.16 4.17
CA ALA A 99 -2.41 23.18 4.30
C ALA A 99 -3.10 23.41 2.95
N GLY A 100 -2.58 24.30 2.10
CA GLY A 100 -3.06 24.52 0.73
C GLY A 100 -3.01 23.24 -0.09
N LEU A 101 -1.86 22.55 -0.11
CA LEU A 101 -1.70 21.27 -0.83
C LEU A 101 -2.64 20.18 -0.29
N ARG A 102 -2.81 20.08 1.05
CA ARG A 102 -3.76 19.11 1.64
C ARG A 102 -5.21 19.42 1.25
N LYS A 103 -5.59 20.68 1.11
CA LYS A 103 -6.92 21.09 0.65
C LYS A 103 -7.22 20.59 -0.76
N LEU A 104 -6.20 20.50 -1.62
CA LEU A 104 -6.27 19.91 -2.95
C LEU A 104 -6.11 18.38 -2.96
N GLY A 105 -6.15 17.73 -1.79
CA GLY A 105 -6.13 16.28 -1.65
C GLY A 105 -4.74 15.64 -1.57
N VAL A 106 -3.66 16.42 -1.48
CA VAL A 106 -2.30 15.88 -1.34
C VAL A 106 -2.09 15.32 0.06
N ARG A 107 -1.59 14.10 0.15
CA ARG A 107 -1.14 13.47 1.40
C ARG A 107 0.38 13.45 1.48
N PHE A 108 0.92 13.97 2.58
CA PHE A 108 2.34 13.90 2.92
C PHE A 108 2.60 12.67 3.76
N GLY A 109 3.13 11.63 3.14
CA GLY A 109 3.50 10.41 3.81
C GLY A 109 4.94 10.40 4.32
N ALA A 110 5.37 9.27 4.86
CA ALA A 110 6.75 9.04 5.29
C ALA A 110 7.69 8.83 4.11
N TYR A 111 7.24 8.07 3.12
CA TYR A 111 8.01 7.67 1.94
C TYR A 111 7.54 8.35 0.65
N HIS A 112 6.25 8.71 0.56
CA HIS A 112 5.65 9.27 -0.63
C HIS A 112 4.83 10.53 -0.31
N ILE A 113 4.73 11.40 -1.32
CA ILE A 113 3.75 12.47 -1.37
C ILE A 113 2.83 12.11 -2.53
N PHE A 114 1.56 11.97 -2.27
CA PHE A 114 0.64 11.39 -3.26
C PHE A 114 -0.79 11.89 -3.07
N VAL A 115 -1.61 11.63 -4.08
CA VAL A 115 -3.05 11.97 -4.08
C VAL A 115 -3.86 10.68 -3.93
N PRO A 116 -4.40 10.35 -2.75
CA PRO A 116 -5.11 9.08 -2.50
C PRO A 116 -6.30 8.83 -3.42
N ALA A 117 -6.95 9.88 -3.90
CA ALA A 117 -8.08 9.77 -4.80
C ALA A 117 -7.73 9.09 -6.14
N LEU A 118 -6.47 9.22 -6.59
CA LEU A 118 -5.97 8.63 -7.84
C LEU A 118 -5.64 7.13 -7.70
N LEU A 119 -5.46 6.63 -6.48
CA LEU A 119 -5.26 5.21 -6.21
C LEU A 119 -6.57 4.39 -6.27
N LYS A 120 -7.72 5.05 -6.46
CA LYS A 120 -8.99 4.36 -6.68
C LYS A 120 -8.98 3.62 -8.02
N PRO A 121 -9.76 2.52 -8.17
CA PRO A 121 -9.71 1.67 -9.35
C PRO A 121 -9.89 2.37 -10.69
N ALA A 122 -10.89 3.24 -10.82
CA ALA A 122 -11.19 3.90 -12.09
C ALA A 122 -10.14 4.94 -12.50
N PRO A 123 -9.71 5.89 -11.63
CA PRO A 123 -8.60 6.80 -11.95
C PRO A 123 -7.29 6.06 -12.21
N SER A 124 -6.90 5.09 -11.37
CA SER A 124 -5.65 4.35 -11.52
C SER A 124 -5.59 3.60 -12.86
N ARG A 125 -6.69 2.94 -13.26
CA ARG A 125 -6.78 2.26 -14.56
C ARG A 125 -6.64 3.24 -15.73
N LEU A 126 -7.35 4.36 -15.68
CA LEU A 126 -7.27 5.38 -16.72
C LEU A 126 -5.85 5.94 -16.83
N ILE A 127 -5.23 6.30 -15.70
CA ILE A 127 -3.86 6.84 -15.67
C ILE A 127 -2.87 5.83 -16.24
N ALA A 128 -2.98 4.54 -15.88
CA ALA A 128 -2.13 3.49 -16.44
C ALA A 128 -2.25 3.39 -17.96
N GLN A 129 -3.47 3.42 -18.50
CA GLN A 129 -3.73 3.38 -19.93
C GLN A 129 -3.18 4.62 -20.66
N LEU A 130 -3.39 5.81 -20.11
CA LEU A 130 -2.87 7.05 -20.69
C LEU A 130 -1.34 7.11 -20.65
N TRP A 131 -0.73 6.64 -19.54
CA TRP A 131 0.72 6.54 -19.43
C TRP A 131 1.31 5.54 -20.44
N ALA A 132 0.69 4.35 -20.57
CA ALA A 132 1.13 3.34 -21.52
C ALA A 132 1.02 3.82 -22.96
N LEU A 133 -0.01 4.58 -23.28
CA LEU A 133 -0.20 5.18 -24.61
C LEU A 133 0.98 6.06 -25.02
N LYS A 134 1.57 6.81 -24.08
CA LYS A 134 2.68 7.75 -24.35
C LYS A 134 4.07 7.13 -24.14
N ASN A 135 4.22 6.29 -23.13
CA ASN A 135 5.53 5.81 -22.67
C ASN A 135 5.79 4.33 -22.99
N GLY A 136 4.82 3.62 -23.54
CA GLY A 136 4.90 2.19 -23.77
C GLY A 136 4.13 1.72 -24.99
N SER A 137 3.40 0.63 -24.80
CA SER A 137 2.49 0.05 -25.80
C SER A 137 1.15 -0.27 -25.14
N PRO A 138 0.04 -0.20 -25.87
CA PRO A 138 -1.26 -0.66 -25.38
C PRO A 138 -1.27 -2.14 -24.96
N ASP A 139 -0.35 -2.93 -25.49
CA ASP A 139 -0.24 -4.38 -25.22
C ASP A 139 0.89 -4.72 -24.24
N MET A 140 1.38 -3.72 -23.46
CA MET A 140 2.48 -3.97 -22.51
C MET A 140 2.03 -4.88 -21.36
N PRO A 141 2.93 -5.79 -20.90
CA PRO A 141 2.64 -6.68 -19.77
C PRO A 141 2.17 -5.92 -18.52
N GLY A 142 1.16 -6.44 -17.85
CA GLY A 142 0.66 -5.90 -16.58
C GLY A 142 -0.30 -4.72 -16.68
N LEU A 143 -0.54 -4.16 -17.88
CA LEU A 143 -1.35 -2.95 -18.03
C LEU A 143 -2.79 -3.11 -17.55
N ASP A 144 -3.43 -4.23 -17.83
CA ASP A 144 -4.78 -4.53 -17.35
C ASP A 144 -4.77 -5.23 -15.99
N GLU A 145 -3.75 -6.04 -15.71
CA GLU A 145 -3.67 -6.87 -14.51
C GLU A 145 -3.40 -6.04 -13.24
N LEU A 146 -2.42 -5.15 -13.27
CA LEU A 146 -2.04 -4.37 -12.08
C LEU A 146 -3.19 -3.52 -11.53
N PRO A 147 -3.96 -2.76 -12.35
CA PRO A 147 -5.13 -2.04 -11.85
C PRO A 147 -6.21 -2.95 -11.28
N GLN A 148 -6.40 -4.16 -11.85
CA GLN A 148 -7.35 -5.15 -11.32
C GLN A 148 -6.90 -5.71 -9.98
N LEU A 149 -5.60 -6.04 -9.82
CA LEU A 149 -5.02 -6.49 -8.56
C LEU A 149 -5.14 -5.42 -7.48
N SER A 150 -4.92 -4.15 -7.83
CA SER A 150 -5.15 -3.02 -6.93
C SER A 150 -6.63 -2.90 -6.53
N ALA A 151 -7.54 -3.03 -7.50
CA ALA A 151 -8.98 -2.96 -7.29
C ALA A 151 -9.53 -4.09 -6.42
N SER A 152 -8.93 -5.30 -6.47
CA SER A 152 -9.31 -6.44 -5.65
C SER A 152 -8.94 -6.31 -4.16
N GLY A 153 -8.35 -5.17 -3.76
CA GLY A 153 -7.98 -4.89 -2.37
C GLY A 153 -6.68 -5.54 -1.91
N ARG A 154 -5.88 -6.10 -2.83
CA ARG A 154 -4.56 -6.65 -2.47
C ARG A 154 -3.64 -5.55 -2.00
N THR A 155 -3.05 -5.75 -0.84
CA THR A 155 -2.11 -4.80 -0.21
C THR A 155 -0.70 -4.92 -0.77
N SER A 156 -0.29 -6.13 -1.13
CA SER A 156 0.96 -6.43 -1.81
C SER A 156 0.80 -7.59 -2.79
N ILE A 157 1.66 -7.60 -3.80
CA ILE A 157 1.69 -8.61 -4.86
C ILE A 157 3.14 -9.04 -5.11
N ALA A 158 3.35 -10.23 -5.67
CA ALA A 158 4.67 -10.63 -6.16
C ALA A 158 5.06 -9.75 -7.35
N VAL A 159 6.34 -9.41 -7.44
CA VAL A 159 6.88 -8.65 -8.59
C VAL A 159 7.04 -9.60 -9.76
N ASP A 160 6.49 -9.23 -10.91
CA ASP A 160 6.73 -9.88 -12.18
C ASP A 160 7.88 -9.14 -12.88
N PRO A 161 8.98 -9.82 -13.22
CA PRO A 161 10.12 -9.21 -13.90
C PRO A 161 9.82 -8.73 -15.33
N GLU A 162 8.75 -9.22 -15.97
CA GLU A 162 8.33 -8.78 -17.30
C GLU A 162 7.60 -7.44 -17.27
N ILE A 163 7.08 -7.05 -16.11
CA ILE A 163 6.36 -5.79 -15.93
C ILE A 163 7.32 -4.66 -15.59
N SER A 164 7.22 -3.55 -16.32
CA SER A 164 8.02 -2.36 -16.07
C SER A 164 7.83 -1.81 -14.64
N PRO A 165 8.93 -1.52 -13.90
CA PRO A 165 8.84 -0.87 -12.58
C PRO A 165 8.10 0.47 -12.62
N ALA A 166 8.17 1.20 -13.74
CA ALA A 166 7.46 2.46 -13.91
C ALA A 166 5.94 2.26 -13.92
N LEU A 167 5.44 1.17 -14.50
CA LEU A 167 4.03 0.85 -14.50
C LEU A 167 3.52 0.54 -13.09
N TYR A 168 4.30 -0.18 -12.25
CA TYR A 168 3.98 -0.38 -10.84
C TYR A 168 3.78 0.96 -10.12
N LYS A 169 4.73 1.91 -10.31
CA LYS A 169 4.66 3.25 -9.71
C LYS A 169 3.39 3.99 -10.13
N VAL A 170 3.06 3.98 -11.42
CA VAL A 170 1.89 4.66 -11.99
C VAL A 170 0.58 4.12 -11.44
N VAL A 171 0.48 2.80 -11.24
CA VAL A 171 -0.71 2.14 -10.66
C VAL A 171 -0.78 2.34 -9.13
N GLY A 172 0.28 2.84 -8.51
CA GLY A 172 0.31 3.12 -7.07
C GLY A 172 0.94 2.01 -6.22
N PHE A 173 1.83 1.20 -6.81
CA PHE A 173 2.67 0.25 -6.10
C PHE A 173 4.12 0.74 -6.05
N ARG A 174 4.81 0.41 -4.97
CA ARG A 174 6.27 0.51 -4.88
C ARG A 174 6.88 -0.88 -4.87
N VAL A 175 7.85 -1.10 -5.75
CA VAL A 175 8.62 -2.34 -5.79
C VAL A 175 9.60 -2.36 -4.62
N CYS A 176 9.47 -3.39 -3.77
CA CYS A 176 10.24 -3.58 -2.54
C CYS A 176 10.87 -4.99 -2.54
N GLY A 177 11.91 -5.20 -3.33
CA GLY A 177 12.49 -6.52 -3.55
C GLY A 177 11.54 -7.45 -4.30
N PRO A 178 11.20 -8.65 -3.76
CA PRO A 178 10.33 -9.61 -4.44
C PRO A 178 8.84 -9.21 -4.41
N ARG A 179 8.49 -8.17 -3.67
CA ARG A 179 7.11 -7.71 -3.49
C ARG A 179 6.90 -6.28 -3.99
N ALA A 180 5.78 -6.05 -4.65
CA ALA A 180 5.27 -4.72 -4.91
C ALA A 180 4.16 -4.42 -3.91
N VAL A 181 4.31 -3.35 -3.13
CA VAL A 181 3.39 -2.97 -2.05
C VAL A 181 2.69 -1.67 -2.42
N ARG A 182 1.38 -1.59 -2.18
CA ARG A 182 0.62 -0.36 -2.41
C ARG A 182 1.15 0.78 -1.53
N ILE A 183 1.25 1.96 -2.13
CA ILE A 183 1.83 3.15 -1.49
C ILE A 183 1.07 3.54 -0.22
N ASP A 184 -0.26 3.52 -0.24
CA ASP A 184 -1.09 3.83 0.93
C ASP A 184 -0.88 2.84 2.09
N ILE A 185 -0.56 1.59 1.79
CA ILE A 185 -0.23 0.56 2.77
C ILE A 185 1.16 0.78 3.36
N LEU A 186 2.16 1.16 2.55
CA LEU A 186 3.48 1.53 3.05
C LEU A 186 3.42 2.73 4.01
N GLU A 187 2.58 3.71 3.71
CA GLU A 187 2.40 4.85 4.61
C GLU A 187 1.70 4.46 5.92
N ARG A 188 0.74 3.53 5.86
CA ARG A 188 0.13 2.97 7.08
C ARG A 188 1.13 2.14 7.89
N LEU A 189 2.01 1.38 7.22
CA LEU A 189 3.10 0.68 7.90
C LEU A 189 4.03 1.68 8.62
N ALA A 190 4.38 2.79 7.96
CA ALA A 190 5.17 3.84 8.60
C ALA A 190 4.47 4.45 9.83
N ASP A 191 3.14 4.60 9.78
CA ASP A 191 2.34 5.09 10.91
C ASP A 191 2.35 4.10 12.10
N LEU A 192 2.45 2.78 11.84
CA LEU A 192 2.64 1.76 12.89
C LEU A 192 4.06 1.77 13.47
N ILE A 193 5.07 1.94 12.62
CA ILE A 193 6.49 1.87 13.04
C ILE A 193 6.92 3.14 13.78
N ARG A 194 6.46 4.32 13.36
CA ARG A 194 6.91 5.62 13.89
C ARG A 194 6.77 5.76 15.41
N PRO A 195 5.62 5.43 16.04
CA PRO A 195 5.49 5.53 17.50
C PRO A 195 6.43 4.56 18.23
N LEU A 196 6.72 3.38 17.64
CA LEU A 196 7.64 2.40 18.23
C LEU A 196 9.09 2.91 18.24
N LEU A 197 9.52 3.55 17.16
CA LEU A 197 10.83 4.19 17.05
C LEU A 197 10.95 5.44 17.94
N ALA A 198 9.87 6.17 18.13
CA ALA A 198 9.85 7.36 18.98
C ALA A 198 9.77 7.03 20.47
N TRP A 199 9.39 5.78 20.82
CA TRP A 199 9.27 5.36 22.21
C TRP A 199 10.62 5.38 22.91
N LYS A 200 10.63 5.91 24.14
CA LYS A 200 11.80 5.96 25.01
C LYS A 200 11.39 5.51 26.40
N PRO A 201 12.20 4.69 27.08
CA PRO A 201 11.95 4.29 28.45
C PRO A 201 12.20 5.49 29.39
N LEU A 202 11.16 6.29 29.63
CA LEU A 202 11.22 7.45 30.55
C LEU A 202 11.07 7.02 32.01
N ASP A 203 10.34 5.94 32.25
CA ASP A 203 10.09 5.36 33.57
C ASP A 203 10.21 3.82 33.51
N PRO A 204 11.03 3.19 34.32
CA PRO A 204 11.17 1.73 34.37
C PRO A 204 9.86 0.98 34.70
N ALA A 205 8.89 1.66 35.30
CA ALA A 205 7.59 1.09 35.63
C ALA A 205 6.65 1.01 34.45
N VAL A 206 6.94 1.69 33.34
CA VAL A 206 6.08 1.71 32.13
C VAL A 206 6.55 0.62 31.17
N SER A 207 5.70 -0.37 30.96
CA SER A 207 5.95 -1.42 29.98
C SER A 207 5.99 -0.85 28.56
N PRO A 208 6.93 -1.30 27.70
CA PRO A 208 6.96 -0.88 26.30
C PRO A 208 5.67 -1.31 25.57
N PRO A 209 5.16 -0.49 24.62
CA PRO A 209 4.07 -0.92 23.77
C PRO A 209 4.50 -2.13 22.92
N GLU A 210 3.53 -2.94 22.49
CA GLU A 210 3.79 -4.11 21.66
C GLU A 210 4.61 -3.73 20.40
N GLY A 211 5.74 -4.40 20.22
CA GLY A 211 6.67 -4.14 19.13
C GLY A 211 7.73 -3.08 19.42
N ALA A 212 7.67 -2.35 20.53
CA ALA A 212 8.76 -1.47 20.94
C ALA A 212 9.86 -2.26 21.64
N ILE A 213 11.12 -1.85 21.42
CA ILE A 213 12.27 -2.42 22.13
C ILE A 213 12.41 -1.73 23.48
N ALA A 214 12.67 -2.51 24.54
CA ALA A 214 12.78 -2.00 25.91
C ALA A 214 13.85 -0.90 26.07
N GLU A 215 14.95 -1.02 25.33
CA GLU A 215 16.04 -0.02 25.32
C GLU A 215 15.75 1.19 24.42
N GLY A 216 14.68 1.15 23.62
CA GLY A 216 14.34 2.17 22.64
C GLY A 216 15.18 2.10 21.34
N GLY A 217 14.87 2.98 20.40
CA GLY A 217 15.65 3.14 19.16
C GLY A 217 15.45 2.07 18.08
N GLY A 218 14.50 1.15 18.28
CA GLY A 218 14.17 0.12 17.31
C GLY A 218 12.77 -0.44 17.53
N PHE A 219 12.37 -1.41 16.71
CA PHE A 219 11.10 -2.10 16.85
C PHE A 219 11.23 -3.57 16.46
N THR A 220 10.34 -4.39 16.97
CA THR A 220 10.14 -5.77 16.53
C THR A 220 8.95 -5.86 15.61
N VAL A 221 9.00 -6.77 14.64
CA VAL A 221 7.91 -6.98 13.70
C VAL A 221 6.70 -7.57 14.44
N THR A 222 5.56 -6.90 14.36
CA THR A 222 4.31 -7.33 14.98
C THR A 222 3.40 -8.03 13.97
N VAL A 223 2.44 -8.83 14.48
CA VAL A 223 1.42 -9.47 13.66
C VAL A 223 0.58 -8.43 12.89
N ALA A 224 0.36 -7.25 13.49
CA ALA A 224 -0.37 -6.16 12.84
C ALA A 224 0.35 -5.66 11.57
N MET A 225 1.68 -5.59 11.58
CA MET A 225 2.48 -5.16 10.44
C MET A 225 2.46 -6.19 9.31
N THR A 226 2.64 -7.48 9.63
CA THR A 226 2.64 -8.56 8.63
C THR A 226 1.24 -8.76 8.03
N SER A 227 0.20 -8.69 8.84
CA SER A 227 -1.19 -8.74 8.38
C SER A 227 -1.55 -7.57 7.48
N LEU A 228 -1.05 -6.36 7.77
CA LEU A 228 -1.28 -5.17 6.95
C LEU A 228 -0.71 -5.35 5.53
N LEU A 229 0.48 -5.93 5.40
CA LEU A 229 1.12 -6.16 4.10
C LEU A 229 0.65 -7.46 3.43
N GLY A 230 0.12 -8.41 4.20
CA GLY A 230 -0.23 -9.74 3.69
C GLY A 230 1.00 -10.56 3.31
N CYS A 231 2.16 -10.30 3.94
CA CYS A 231 3.39 -11.08 3.78
C CYS A 231 4.18 -11.12 5.11
N ALA A 232 5.03 -12.12 5.27
CA ALA A 232 5.81 -12.35 6.47
C ALA A 232 7.21 -12.88 6.12
N GLY A 233 8.07 -13.08 7.12
CA GLY A 233 9.40 -13.65 6.96
C GLY A 233 10.30 -12.84 6.03
N GLU A 234 10.94 -13.52 5.09
CA GLU A 234 11.93 -12.91 4.18
C GLU A 234 11.33 -11.82 3.27
N ASP A 235 10.11 -12.03 2.78
CA ASP A 235 9.40 -11.03 1.98
C ASP A 235 9.20 -9.73 2.76
N PHE A 236 8.74 -9.84 4.01
CA PHE A 236 8.54 -8.67 4.87
C PHE A 236 9.87 -7.97 5.19
N SER A 237 10.92 -8.74 5.48
CA SER A 237 12.28 -8.23 5.69
C SER A 237 12.82 -7.50 4.48
N ALA A 238 12.57 -8.03 3.26
CA ALA A 238 12.95 -7.37 2.02
C ALA A 238 12.23 -6.03 1.85
N VAL A 239 10.94 -5.95 2.20
CA VAL A 239 10.19 -4.69 2.21
C VAL A 239 10.82 -3.69 3.17
N LEU A 240 11.09 -4.07 4.42
CA LEU A 240 11.74 -3.18 5.41
C LEU A 240 13.11 -2.70 4.93
N LYS A 241 13.93 -3.58 4.36
CA LYS A 241 15.25 -3.22 3.80
C LYS A 241 15.11 -2.19 2.68
N SER A 242 14.13 -2.34 1.79
CA SER A 242 13.88 -1.39 0.70
C SER A 242 13.43 0.00 1.20
N LEU A 243 12.82 0.05 2.40
CA LEU A 243 12.44 1.29 3.07
C LEU A 243 13.59 1.91 3.88
N GLY A 244 14.76 1.26 3.91
CA GLY A 244 15.96 1.75 4.58
C GLY A 244 16.15 1.27 6.01
N TYR A 245 15.33 0.33 6.51
CA TYR A 245 15.54 -0.29 7.82
C TYR A 245 16.65 -1.35 7.74
N ARG A 246 17.32 -1.53 8.88
CA ARG A 246 18.31 -2.60 9.06
C ARG A 246 17.73 -3.62 10.03
N SER A 247 17.84 -4.91 9.70
CA SER A 247 17.46 -6.00 10.59
C SER A 247 18.66 -6.52 11.36
N GLU A 248 18.45 -6.80 12.64
CA GLU A 248 19.42 -7.43 13.53
C GLU A 248 18.71 -8.56 14.27
N THR A 249 19.27 -9.76 14.26
CA THR A 249 18.73 -10.90 15.00
C THR A 249 19.36 -10.90 16.40
N ARG A 250 18.52 -10.83 17.44
CA ARG A 250 18.94 -10.94 18.83
C ARG A 250 18.27 -12.13 19.49
N GLU A 251 19.03 -12.93 20.21
CA GLU A 251 18.48 -13.95 21.11
C GLU A 251 17.91 -13.28 22.35
N ILE A 252 16.60 -13.37 22.51
CA ILE A 252 15.92 -12.88 23.72
C ILE A 252 15.67 -14.07 24.62
N GLN A 253 16.36 -14.12 25.76
CA GLN A 253 16.01 -15.05 26.84
C GLN A 253 14.67 -14.57 27.44
N ARG A 254 13.60 -15.27 27.13
CA ARG A 254 12.33 -15.03 27.82
C ARG A 254 12.53 -15.37 29.30
N PRO A 255 12.21 -14.43 30.23
CA PRO A 255 12.14 -14.82 31.62
C PRO A 255 11.13 -15.95 31.77
N VAL A 256 11.57 -17.09 32.23
CA VAL A 256 10.69 -18.21 32.57
C VAL A 256 9.74 -17.69 33.63
N VAL A 257 8.48 -17.41 33.20
CA VAL A 257 7.41 -17.15 34.16
C VAL A 257 7.22 -18.45 34.92
N ALA A 258 7.69 -18.50 36.18
CA ALA A 258 7.49 -19.64 37.06
C ALA A 258 5.99 -19.92 37.09
N ALA A 259 5.62 -21.14 36.70
CA ALA A 259 4.24 -21.61 36.81
C ALA A 259 3.75 -21.39 38.25
N PRO A 260 2.54 -20.94 38.49
CA PRO A 260 2.02 -20.83 39.83
C PRO A 260 2.06 -22.22 40.49
N ALA A 261 2.72 -22.30 41.64
CA ALA A 261 2.78 -23.51 42.44
C ALA A 261 1.35 -24.03 42.67
N GLU A 262 1.06 -25.24 42.20
CA GLU A 262 -0.16 -25.96 42.52
C GLU A 262 -0.30 -26.02 44.03
N ALA A 263 -1.34 -25.39 44.54
CA ALA A 263 -1.76 -25.54 45.93
C ALA A 263 -2.23 -26.98 46.11
N ALA A 264 -1.43 -27.75 46.84
CA ALA A 264 -1.79 -29.09 47.28
C ALA A 264 -2.99 -29.05 48.25
N GLY A 265 -3.99 -29.85 47.97
CA GLY A 265 -4.86 -30.43 48.97
C GLY A 265 -6.20 -29.71 49.20
N ALA A 266 -7.21 -30.15 48.51
CA ALA A 266 -8.58 -30.16 49.05
C ALA A 266 -9.27 -31.46 48.56
N GLU A 267 -9.58 -32.32 49.52
CA GLU A 267 -10.35 -33.57 49.37
C GLU A 267 -11.69 -33.30 48.71
N VAL A 268 -12.02 -34.15 47.72
CA VAL A 268 -13.33 -34.18 47.08
C VAL A 268 -14.24 -35.14 47.87
N PRO A 269 -15.40 -34.75 48.39
CA PRO A 269 -16.39 -35.69 48.87
C PRO A 269 -17.18 -36.27 47.69
N LYS A 270 -17.30 -37.61 47.73
CA LYS A 270 -18.01 -38.45 46.81
C LYS A 270 -19.54 -38.25 46.93
N PRO A 271 -20.34 -38.02 45.90
CA PRO A 271 -21.79 -38.15 45.99
C PRO A 271 -22.23 -39.57 45.72
N ALA A 272 -23.23 -39.97 46.47
CA ALA A 272 -23.91 -41.27 46.41
C ALA A 272 -24.80 -41.35 45.16
N ALA A 273 -24.99 -42.59 44.74
CA ALA A 273 -25.85 -43.02 43.64
C ALA A 273 -27.33 -42.73 43.92
N ASP A 274 -28.11 -42.38 42.90
CA ASP A 274 -29.49 -42.80 42.76
C ASP A 274 -29.88 -42.97 41.28
N ASP A 275 -30.70 -43.97 41.11
CA ASP A 275 -31.12 -44.78 40.00
C ASP A 275 -32.22 -44.13 39.17
N GLY A 276 -32.31 -44.47 37.85
CA GLY A 276 -33.60 -44.27 37.17
C GLY A 276 -33.57 -44.00 35.67
N SER A 277 -33.46 -45.09 34.87
CA SER A 277 -34.23 -45.35 33.62
C SER A 277 -34.08 -44.48 32.35
N ASP A 278 -33.39 -44.96 31.37
CA ASP A 278 -33.61 -45.40 29.96
C ASP A 278 -34.82 -44.80 29.13
N PRO A 279 -34.84 -44.82 27.76
CA PRO A 279 -33.81 -45.18 26.74
C PRO A 279 -33.72 -44.22 25.51
N ALA A 280 -32.72 -44.55 24.69
CA ALA A 280 -32.25 -44.02 23.40
C ALA A 280 -33.31 -43.87 22.27
N PRO A 281 -32.95 -43.33 21.05
CA PRO A 281 -32.05 -44.08 20.17
C PRO A 281 -31.02 -43.24 19.36
N ALA A 282 -30.06 -44.01 18.91
CA ALA A 282 -28.92 -43.83 18.04
C ALA A 282 -29.13 -43.13 16.69
N VAL A 283 -28.05 -42.49 16.19
CA VAL A 283 -27.50 -42.71 14.83
C VAL A 283 -25.99 -42.40 14.78
N THR A 284 -25.25 -43.42 14.49
CA THR A 284 -24.01 -43.66 13.72
C THR A 284 -23.00 -42.52 13.46
N ALA A 285 -21.85 -42.65 14.02
CA ALA A 285 -20.51 -43.06 13.56
C ALA A 285 -19.98 -42.44 12.26
N SER A 286 -18.85 -41.79 12.35
CA SER A 286 -17.65 -42.05 11.52
C SER A 286 -16.40 -41.58 12.25
N GLU A 287 -15.46 -42.47 12.33
CA GLU A 287 -14.13 -42.40 12.90
C GLU A 287 -13.23 -41.47 12.06
N ASP A 288 -12.32 -40.82 12.73
CA ASP A 288 -11.04 -40.45 12.14
C ASP A 288 -9.94 -40.41 13.19
N PRO A 289 -8.74 -40.95 12.93
CA PRO A 289 -7.70 -41.15 13.94
C PRO A 289 -6.81 -39.93 14.09
N ALA A 290 -6.44 -39.68 15.33
CA ALA A 290 -5.51 -38.67 15.82
C ALA A 290 -4.09 -38.88 15.25
N GLU A 291 -3.53 -37.86 14.62
CA GLU A 291 -2.08 -37.67 14.49
C GLU A 291 -1.58 -36.71 15.57
N THR A 292 -0.61 -37.20 16.33
CA THR A 292 0.13 -36.45 17.35
C THR A 292 1.20 -35.60 16.66
N PRO A 293 1.27 -34.28 16.83
CA PRO A 293 2.43 -33.53 16.38
C PRO A 293 3.54 -33.60 17.40
N GLY A 294 4.72 -33.97 16.90
CA GLY A 294 5.97 -33.97 17.63
C GLY A 294 6.36 -32.58 18.15
N ALA A 295 7.11 -32.60 19.23
CA ALA A 295 7.71 -31.43 19.86
C ALA A 295 8.54 -30.62 18.83
N ALA A 296 8.07 -29.44 18.49
CA ALA A 296 8.83 -28.47 17.72
C ALA A 296 9.61 -27.61 18.71
N ASP A 297 10.92 -27.53 18.44
CA ASP A 297 11.91 -26.68 19.09
C ASP A 297 11.46 -25.20 18.95
N ASP A 298 10.97 -24.59 20.02
CA ASP A 298 10.39 -23.23 20.00
C ASP A 298 11.50 -22.17 20.19
N THR A 299 12.37 -22.07 19.17
CA THR A 299 13.32 -20.97 19.06
C THR A 299 12.66 -19.84 18.25
N SER A 300 11.90 -18.99 18.92
CA SER A 300 11.35 -17.76 18.32
C SER A 300 12.48 -16.79 17.96
N THR A 301 12.88 -16.76 16.70
CA THR A 301 13.76 -15.73 16.16
C THR A 301 12.98 -14.45 16.01
N VAL A 302 13.32 -13.41 16.77
CA VAL A 302 12.68 -12.08 16.67
C VAL A 302 13.55 -11.20 15.80
N GLU A 303 13.00 -10.74 14.68
CA GLU A 303 13.66 -9.78 13.81
C GLU A 303 13.49 -8.36 14.37
N VAL A 304 14.61 -7.70 14.66
CA VAL A 304 14.67 -6.33 15.20
C VAL A 304 15.10 -5.38 14.09
N ALA A 305 14.26 -4.40 13.74
CA ALA A 305 14.61 -3.39 12.75
C ALA A 305 14.98 -2.06 13.43
N ALA A 306 16.14 -1.50 13.08
CA ALA A 306 16.64 -0.22 13.57
C ALA A 306 16.49 0.90 12.54
N GLN A 307 16.49 2.15 13.00
CA GLN A 307 16.33 3.35 12.19
C GLN A 307 17.39 3.45 11.08
N PRO A 308 17.07 3.95 9.87
CA PRO A 308 18.06 4.27 8.85
C PRO A 308 19.00 5.36 9.38
N ALA A 309 20.29 5.17 9.21
CA ALA A 309 21.28 6.20 9.52
C ALA A 309 20.98 7.45 8.70
N ALA A 310 20.80 8.59 9.37
CA ALA A 310 20.71 9.88 8.72
C ALA A 310 21.94 10.04 7.82
N ALA A 311 21.71 10.23 6.51
CA ALA A 311 22.80 10.53 5.60
C ALA A 311 23.48 11.81 6.08
N SER A 312 24.69 11.69 6.58
CA SER A 312 25.56 12.83 6.89
C SER A 312 25.80 13.54 5.56
N ALA A 313 25.35 14.79 5.48
CA ALA A 313 25.73 15.65 4.37
C ALA A 313 27.25 15.83 4.38
N PRO A 314 27.94 15.73 3.23
CA PRO A 314 29.31 16.17 3.13
C PRO A 314 29.37 17.69 3.34
N THR A 315 30.37 18.12 4.07
CA THR A 315 30.77 19.50 4.36
C THR A 315 31.03 20.28 3.09
#